data_8c9f13ba7d89b0db889985cfb28d21d9
#
_entry.id   8c9f13ba7d89b0db889985cfb28d21d9
#
_cell.length_a   1.000
_cell.length_b   1.000
_cell.length_c   1.000
_cell.angle_alpha   90.00
_cell.angle_beta   90.00
_cell.angle_gamma   90.00
#
_symmetry.space_group_name_H-M   'P 1'
#
loop_
_entity.id
_entity.type
_entity.pdbx_description
1 polymer ?
#
loop_
_entity_poly.entity_id
_entity_poly.type
_entity_poly.pdbx_seq_one_letter_code
_entity_poly.pdbx_strand_id
1 'polypeptide(L)'
;AVGMKVMEDVPYIRGLDRWLGGKLDDDAKTYLKDFGAATASNGAVGLYHVENITPEAVKYGESLIKEDAKVYVIDDTELQRVYDSYPVIWKNKNAKPKLCFMGCPHMSLNQLISWTEKVEGALKAAGNEKVVIPTVFTAAPGVLKAFEATPYAERLKKTGVITSYICPLMYMNNPLSTKMPVITSSN
;
A
#
# COMPACT_ATOMS: atom_id res chain seq x y z
N ALA A 1 -6.98 5.72 -10.60
CA ALA A 1 -8.10 6.56 -11.04
C ALA A 1 -8.03 7.95 -10.37
N VAL A 2 -8.24 8.08 -9.04
CA VAL A 2 -8.36 9.39 -8.37
C VAL A 2 -7.18 10.32 -8.67
N GLY A 3 -5.96 9.93 -8.33
CA GLY A 3 -4.80 10.80 -8.48
C GLY A 3 -4.60 11.32 -9.90
N MET A 4 -4.84 10.49 -10.92
CA MET A 4 -4.71 10.87 -12.33
C MET A 4 -5.73 11.91 -12.80
N LYS A 5 -6.86 12.04 -12.10
CA LYS A 5 -7.95 12.96 -12.46
C LYS A 5 -7.96 14.24 -11.64
N VAL A 6 -7.63 14.12 -10.38
CA VAL A 6 -7.75 15.21 -9.40
C VAL A 6 -6.49 16.08 -9.37
N MET A 7 -5.33 15.48 -9.61
CA MET A 7 -4.04 16.17 -9.54
C MET A 7 -3.83 16.84 -8.17
N GLU A 8 -3.64 18.16 -8.13
CA GLU A 8 -3.38 18.92 -6.90
C GLU A 8 -4.65 19.32 -6.13
N ASP A 9 -5.84 19.10 -6.70
CA ASP A 9 -7.09 19.40 -6.03
C ASP A 9 -7.37 18.44 -4.87
N VAL A 10 -8.23 18.85 -3.94
CA VAL A 10 -8.67 18.05 -2.80
C VAL A 10 -9.97 17.32 -3.17
N PRO A 11 -9.95 16.00 -3.39
CA PRO A 11 -11.16 15.27 -3.73
C PRO A 11 -12.05 15.02 -2.51
N TYR A 12 -13.35 15.14 -2.68
CA TYR A 12 -14.37 14.64 -1.77
C TYR A 12 -14.95 13.34 -2.35
N ILE A 13 -14.71 12.22 -1.66
CA ILE A 13 -14.99 10.87 -2.17
C ILE A 13 -16.26 10.34 -1.52
N ARG A 14 -17.25 10.01 -2.34
CA ARG A 14 -18.53 9.41 -1.92
C ARG A 14 -18.59 7.93 -2.24
N GLY A 15 -19.24 7.17 -1.39
CA GLY A 15 -19.51 5.74 -1.60
C GLY A 15 -18.39 4.80 -1.21
N LEU A 16 -17.17 5.33 -0.89
CA LEU A 16 -16.07 4.51 -0.40
C LEU A 16 -16.29 4.04 1.05
N ASP A 17 -17.04 4.80 1.83
CA ASP A 17 -17.41 4.50 3.21
C ASP A 17 -18.07 3.12 3.36
N ARG A 18 -18.89 2.70 2.39
CA ARG A 18 -19.55 1.38 2.36
C ARG A 18 -18.56 0.22 2.37
N TRP A 19 -17.41 0.41 1.71
CA TRP A 19 -16.33 -0.59 1.63
C TRP A 19 -15.41 -0.56 2.85
N LEU A 20 -15.40 0.55 3.59
CA LEU A 20 -14.58 0.77 4.78
C LEU A 20 -15.36 0.56 6.09
N GLY A 21 -16.58 0.00 6.03
CA GLY A 21 -17.38 -0.30 7.22
C GLY A 21 -17.98 0.92 7.92
N GLY A 22 -18.00 2.09 7.29
CA GLY A 22 -18.65 3.31 7.78
C GLY A 22 -18.01 3.97 9.00
N LYS A 23 -16.77 3.60 9.35
CA LYS A 23 -16.05 4.14 10.52
C LYS A 23 -14.54 4.16 10.28
N LEU A 24 -13.84 5.04 11.01
CA LEU A 24 -12.39 5.16 10.94
C LEU A 24 -11.71 4.23 11.97
N ASP A 25 -11.83 2.92 11.78
CA ASP A 25 -11.09 1.92 12.54
C ASP A 25 -9.68 1.66 11.95
N ASP A 26 -8.95 0.71 12.50
CA ASP A 26 -7.57 0.45 12.09
C ASP A 26 -7.46 -0.15 10.68
N ASP A 27 -8.47 -0.88 10.23
CA ASP A 27 -8.51 -1.40 8.86
C ASP A 27 -8.79 -0.26 7.86
N ALA A 28 -9.74 0.62 8.16
CA ALA A 28 -9.99 1.82 7.36
C ALA A 28 -8.76 2.74 7.33
N LYS A 29 -8.09 2.98 8.46
CA LYS A 29 -6.83 3.75 8.51
C LYS A 29 -5.73 3.11 7.67
N THR A 30 -5.60 1.79 7.71
CA THR A 30 -4.63 1.05 6.90
C THR A 30 -4.90 1.23 5.41
N TYR A 31 -6.17 1.07 4.99
CA TYR A 31 -6.57 1.31 3.60
C TYR A 31 -6.32 2.75 3.17
N LEU A 32 -6.75 3.72 3.98
CA LEU A 32 -6.59 5.15 3.66
C LEU A 32 -5.12 5.56 3.60
N LYS A 33 -4.25 4.97 4.42
CA LYS A 33 -2.79 5.16 4.33
C LYS A 33 -2.26 4.73 2.95
N ASP A 34 -2.65 3.55 2.48
CA ASP A 34 -2.24 3.03 1.17
C ASP A 34 -2.85 3.85 0.03
N PHE A 35 -4.13 4.22 0.15
CA PHE A 35 -4.82 5.09 -0.79
C PHE A 35 -4.15 6.46 -0.90
N GLY A 36 -3.81 7.08 0.23
CA GLY A 36 -3.13 8.38 0.26
C GLY A 36 -1.76 8.34 -0.42
N ALA A 37 -0.97 7.30 -0.15
CA ALA A 37 0.32 7.12 -0.81
C ALA A 37 0.17 6.94 -2.33
N ALA A 38 -0.81 6.13 -2.78
CA ALA A 38 -1.06 5.90 -4.19
C ALA A 38 -1.53 7.18 -4.91
N THR A 39 -2.44 7.95 -4.31
CA THR A 39 -2.94 9.19 -4.92
C THR A 39 -1.90 10.31 -4.92
N ALA A 40 -1.05 10.37 -3.91
CA ALA A 40 0.08 11.31 -3.87
C ALA A 40 1.13 10.97 -4.93
N SER A 41 1.47 9.69 -5.10
CA SER A 41 2.53 9.28 -6.04
C SER A 41 2.12 9.41 -7.52
N ASN A 42 0.83 9.25 -7.85
CA ASN A 42 0.36 9.28 -9.24
C ASN A 42 -0.43 10.54 -9.61
N GLY A 43 -0.61 11.50 -8.70
CA GLY A 43 -1.41 12.68 -8.98
C GLY A 43 -1.16 13.87 -8.05
N ALA A 44 -0.14 13.81 -7.20
CA ALA A 44 0.20 14.89 -6.24
C ALA A 44 -0.95 15.26 -5.26
N VAL A 45 -1.89 14.35 -5.00
CA VAL A 45 -3.00 14.57 -4.06
C VAL A 45 -2.45 14.56 -2.63
N GLY A 46 -2.37 15.74 -2.01
CA GLY A 46 -1.84 15.91 -0.65
C GLY A 46 -2.89 15.76 0.45
N LEU A 47 -4.16 15.94 0.14
CA LEU A 47 -5.29 15.84 1.05
C LEU A 47 -6.51 15.29 0.32
N TYR A 48 -7.33 14.52 1.01
CA TYR A 48 -8.62 14.04 0.49
C TYR A 48 -9.62 13.89 1.62
N HIS A 49 -10.90 13.94 1.29
CA HIS A 49 -11.99 13.66 2.20
C HIS A 49 -12.77 12.43 1.75
N VAL A 50 -13.10 11.55 2.69
CA VAL A 50 -13.97 10.41 2.45
C VAL A 50 -15.23 10.60 3.28
N GLU A 51 -16.37 10.66 2.60
CA GLU A 51 -17.67 10.80 3.20
C GLU A 51 -17.88 9.81 4.35
N ASN A 52 -18.42 10.26 5.47
CA ASN A 52 -18.68 9.46 6.68
C ASN A 52 -17.45 8.83 7.38
N ILE A 53 -16.23 9.04 6.87
CA ILE A 53 -15.01 8.40 7.39
C ILE A 53 -13.99 9.41 7.91
N THR A 54 -13.55 10.36 7.06
CA THR A 54 -12.50 11.30 7.47
C THR A 54 -13.07 12.36 8.40
N PRO A 55 -12.31 12.81 9.43
CA PRO A 55 -12.83 13.70 10.47
C PRO A 55 -13.50 14.96 9.94
N GLU A 56 -12.90 15.60 8.94
CA GLU A 56 -13.44 16.81 8.33
C GLU A 56 -14.73 16.51 7.55
N ALA A 57 -14.80 15.38 6.82
CA ALA A 57 -16.00 14.99 6.10
C ALA A 57 -17.15 14.67 7.06
N VAL A 58 -16.86 14.01 8.19
CA VAL A 58 -17.85 13.76 9.25
C VAL A 58 -18.35 15.07 9.87
N LYS A 59 -17.45 16.04 10.10
CA LYS A 59 -17.79 17.29 10.77
C LYS A 59 -18.50 18.29 9.87
N TYR A 60 -18.06 18.43 8.63
CA TYR A 60 -18.50 19.51 7.73
C TYR A 60 -19.36 19.00 6.56
N GLY A 61 -19.32 17.70 6.27
CA GLY A 61 -20.13 17.09 5.21
C GLY A 61 -19.91 17.74 3.85
N GLU A 62 -21.01 17.94 3.13
CA GLU A 62 -21.01 18.52 1.79
C GLU A 62 -20.59 19.99 1.71
N SER A 63 -20.51 20.70 2.84
CA SER A 63 -19.98 22.08 2.84
C SER A 63 -18.51 22.17 2.44
N LEU A 64 -17.78 21.04 2.41
CA LEU A 64 -16.43 20.95 1.87
C LEU A 64 -16.39 20.95 0.34
N ILE A 65 -17.52 20.74 -0.33
CA ILE A 65 -17.60 20.66 -1.78
C ILE A 65 -17.83 22.07 -2.34
N LYS A 66 -16.97 22.52 -3.23
CA LYS A 66 -17.13 23.80 -3.92
C LYS A 66 -18.34 23.76 -4.86
N GLU A 67 -18.99 24.90 -5.08
CA GLU A 67 -20.16 25.01 -5.98
C GLU A 67 -19.85 24.59 -7.43
N ASP A 68 -18.63 24.82 -7.89
CA ASP A 68 -18.15 24.47 -9.23
C ASP A 68 -17.40 23.13 -9.29
N ALA A 69 -17.53 22.30 -8.24
CA ALA A 69 -16.82 21.02 -8.17
C ALA A 69 -17.22 20.08 -9.31
N LYS A 70 -16.22 19.55 -9.98
CA LYS A 70 -16.42 18.55 -11.03
C LYS A 70 -16.69 17.18 -10.42
N VAL A 71 -17.64 16.46 -10.97
CA VAL A 71 -17.96 15.09 -10.58
C VAL A 71 -17.22 14.12 -11.51
N TYR A 72 -16.53 13.16 -10.90
CA TYR A 72 -15.89 12.06 -11.60
C TYR A 72 -16.38 10.73 -11.03
N VAL A 73 -16.98 9.91 -11.87
CA VAL A 73 -17.52 8.61 -11.48
C VAL A 73 -16.45 7.54 -11.65
N ILE A 74 -16.25 6.75 -10.60
CA ILE A 74 -15.36 5.58 -10.60
C ILE A 74 -16.25 4.36 -10.42
N ASP A 75 -16.51 3.68 -11.51
CA ASP A 75 -17.24 2.41 -11.59
C ASP A 75 -16.28 1.27 -11.99
N ASP A 76 -16.81 0.06 -12.13
CA ASP A 76 -16.02 -1.11 -12.52
C ASP A 76 -15.37 -0.94 -13.90
N THR A 77 -16.02 -0.22 -14.81
CA THR A 77 -15.48 0.09 -16.15
C THR A 77 -14.24 0.97 -16.05
N GLU A 78 -14.32 2.03 -15.23
CA GLU A 78 -13.17 2.92 -15.01
C GLU A 78 -12.04 2.21 -14.26
N LEU A 79 -12.36 1.37 -13.28
CA LEU A 79 -11.34 0.58 -12.58
C LEU A 79 -10.64 -0.39 -13.55
N GLN A 80 -11.39 -1.07 -14.41
CA GLN A 80 -10.81 -1.96 -15.42
C GLN A 80 -9.96 -1.19 -16.43
N ARG A 81 -10.45 -0.04 -16.91
CA ARG A 81 -9.69 0.84 -17.82
C ARG A 81 -8.35 1.26 -17.23
N VAL A 82 -8.34 1.65 -15.94
CA VAL A 82 -7.10 2.02 -15.25
C VAL A 82 -6.18 0.82 -15.10
N TYR A 83 -6.71 -0.33 -14.71
CA TYR A 83 -5.95 -1.57 -14.59
C TYR A 83 -5.26 -1.94 -15.91
N ASP A 84 -5.99 -1.90 -17.02
CA ASP A 84 -5.48 -2.23 -18.36
C ASP A 84 -4.47 -1.19 -18.89
N SER A 85 -4.50 0.03 -18.35
CA SER A 85 -3.57 1.10 -18.72
C SER A 85 -2.17 0.97 -18.11
N TYR A 86 -1.98 0.08 -17.13
CA TYR A 86 -0.66 -0.10 -16.51
C TYR A 86 0.33 -0.71 -17.50
N PRO A 87 1.49 -0.08 -17.72
CA PRO A 87 2.47 -0.60 -18.64
C PRO A 87 3.16 -1.83 -18.05
N VAL A 88 3.41 -2.83 -18.89
CA VAL A 88 4.32 -3.92 -18.55
C VAL A 88 5.75 -3.41 -18.71
N ILE A 89 6.40 -3.05 -17.61
CA ILE A 89 7.74 -2.44 -17.61
C ILE A 89 8.89 -3.44 -17.45
N TRP A 90 8.61 -4.74 -17.48
CA TRP A 90 9.66 -5.76 -17.49
C TRP A 90 10.47 -5.69 -18.80
N LYS A 91 11.68 -5.17 -18.72
CA LYS A 91 12.61 -5.13 -19.87
C LYS A 91 13.04 -6.51 -20.33
N ASN A 92 13.13 -7.45 -19.40
CA ASN A 92 13.45 -8.86 -19.67
C ASN A 92 12.42 -9.76 -18.99
N LYS A 93 11.52 -10.34 -19.79
CA LYS A 93 10.44 -11.21 -19.30
C LYS A 93 10.95 -12.50 -18.64
N ASN A 94 12.19 -12.90 -18.91
CA ASN A 94 12.83 -14.07 -18.34
C ASN A 94 13.71 -13.76 -17.12
N ALA A 95 13.73 -12.50 -16.67
CA ALA A 95 14.51 -12.12 -15.51
C ALA A 95 13.98 -12.83 -14.25
N LYS A 96 14.89 -13.48 -13.52
CA LYS A 96 14.56 -14.06 -12.22
C LYS A 96 14.68 -12.98 -11.14
N PRO A 97 13.68 -12.80 -10.28
CA PRO A 97 13.75 -11.86 -9.17
C PRO A 97 14.95 -12.15 -8.26
N LYS A 98 15.59 -11.08 -7.81
CA LYS A 98 16.72 -11.15 -6.87
C LYS A 98 16.46 -10.45 -5.55
N LEU A 99 15.37 -9.71 -5.46
CA LEU A 99 14.94 -9.00 -4.27
C LEU A 99 13.41 -8.95 -4.25
N CYS A 100 12.83 -9.20 -3.10
CA CYS A 100 11.42 -8.90 -2.80
C CYS A 100 11.38 -7.83 -1.71
N PHE A 101 10.59 -6.78 -1.92
CA PHE A 101 10.32 -5.86 -0.84
C PHE A 101 8.85 -5.45 -0.80
N MET A 102 8.37 -5.11 0.40
CA MET A 102 7.01 -4.64 0.65
C MET A 102 7.04 -3.55 1.71
N GLY A 103 6.18 -2.54 1.55
CA GLY A 103 6.05 -1.48 2.54
C GLY A 103 6.30 -0.08 2.01
N CYS A 104 5.92 0.20 0.77
CA CYS A 104 5.73 1.54 0.26
C CYS A 104 4.23 1.74 -0.05
N PRO A 105 3.49 2.43 0.83
CA PRO A 105 3.92 3.03 2.11
C PRO A 105 4.27 1.98 3.19
N HIS A 106 4.96 2.41 4.25
CA HIS A 106 5.28 1.56 5.40
C HIS A 106 4.07 0.77 5.89
N MET A 107 4.30 -0.51 6.19
CA MET A 107 3.25 -1.43 6.63
C MET A 107 2.70 -1.03 8.00
N SER A 108 1.40 -1.22 8.20
CA SER A 108 0.78 -1.17 9.52
C SER A 108 1.07 -2.45 10.32
N LEU A 109 0.79 -2.44 11.63
CA LEU A 109 0.92 -3.63 12.47
C LEU A 109 0.06 -4.79 11.94
N ASN A 110 -1.21 -4.50 11.59
CA ASN A 110 -2.12 -5.50 11.03
C ASN A 110 -1.62 -6.07 9.70
N GLN A 111 -1.01 -5.23 8.86
CA GLN A 111 -0.39 -5.70 7.62
C GLN A 111 0.79 -6.61 7.89
N LEU A 112 1.68 -6.28 8.83
CA LEU A 112 2.80 -7.15 9.19
C LEU A 112 2.33 -8.52 9.69
N ILE A 113 1.31 -8.55 10.55
CA ILE A 113 0.70 -9.79 11.06
C ILE A 113 0.10 -10.61 9.91
N SER A 114 -0.77 -10.01 9.11
CA SER A 114 -1.42 -10.68 7.98
C SER A 114 -0.41 -11.22 6.94
N TRP A 115 0.62 -10.44 6.63
CA TRP A 115 1.66 -10.89 5.71
C TRP A 115 2.56 -11.97 6.28
N THR A 116 2.78 -12.01 7.60
CA THR A 116 3.48 -13.12 8.25
C THR A 116 2.75 -14.43 7.98
N GLU A 117 1.44 -14.46 8.20
CA GLU A 117 0.61 -15.65 7.96
C GLU A 117 0.59 -16.05 6.47
N LYS A 118 0.50 -15.08 5.58
CA LYS A 118 0.52 -15.34 4.13
C LYS A 118 1.85 -15.92 3.66
N VAL A 119 2.96 -15.40 4.16
CA VAL A 119 4.30 -15.92 3.85
C VAL A 119 4.47 -17.34 4.36
N GLU A 120 4.10 -17.62 5.61
CA GLU A 120 4.16 -18.97 6.17
C GLU A 120 3.29 -19.95 5.37
N GLY A 121 2.05 -19.56 5.06
CA GLY A 121 1.14 -20.38 4.26
C GLY A 121 1.70 -20.67 2.85
N ALA A 122 2.26 -19.67 2.18
CA ALA A 122 2.87 -19.84 0.88
C ALA A 122 4.12 -20.72 0.91
N LEU A 123 4.98 -20.55 1.91
CA LEU A 123 6.17 -21.40 2.11
C LEU A 123 5.78 -22.85 2.35
N LYS A 124 4.80 -23.08 3.23
CA LYS A 124 4.27 -24.44 3.49
C LYS A 124 3.70 -25.09 2.23
N ALA A 125 2.93 -24.34 1.44
CA ALA A 125 2.36 -24.84 0.19
C ALA A 125 3.44 -25.18 -0.85
N ALA A 126 4.56 -24.43 -0.84
CA ALA A 126 5.70 -24.66 -1.72
C ALA A 126 6.70 -25.70 -1.21
N GLY A 127 6.50 -26.27 -0.01
CA GLY A 127 7.44 -27.19 0.62
C GLY A 127 8.75 -26.56 1.05
N ASN A 128 8.76 -25.26 1.27
CA ASN A 128 9.92 -24.50 1.69
C ASN A 128 9.79 -24.03 3.16
N GLU A 129 10.90 -23.89 3.85
CA GLU A 129 10.93 -23.32 5.21
C GLU A 129 11.26 -21.82 5.19
N LYS A 130 11.97 -21.35 4.18
CA LYS A 130 12.45 -19.97 4.08
C LYS A 130 12.23 -19.40 2.69
N VAL A 131 12.12 -18.08 2.63
CA VAL A 131 12.10 -17.34 1.37
C VAL A 131 13.38 -17.60 0.56
N VAL A 132 13.20 -17.79 -0.75
CA VAL A 132 14.29 -18.19 -1.65
C VAL A 132 15.15 -17.04 -2.18
N ILE A 133 14.69 -15.81 -1.97
CA ILE A 133 15.40 -14.57 -2.30
C ILE A 133 15.35 -13.62 -1.10
N PRO A 134 16.29 -12.68 -0.96
CA PRO A 134 16.21 -11.62 0.03
C PRO A 134 14.85 -10.93 -0.01
N THR A 135 14.15 -10.93 1.11
CA THR A 135 12.80 -10.35 1.25
C THR A 135 12.79 -9.38 2.43
N VAL A 136 12.37 -8.14 2.17
CA VAL A 136 12.37 -7.06 3.16
C VAL A 136 10.95 -6.49 3.30
N PHE A 137 10.48 -6.41 4.54
CA PHE A 137 9.25 -5.72 4.92
C PHE A 137 9.60 -4.43 5.64
N THR A 138 9.02 -3.31 5.21
CA THR A 138 9.32 -2.01 5.82
C THR A 138 8.12 -1.45 6.57
N ALA A 139 8.39 -0.96 7.77
CA ALA A 139 7.40 -0.31 8.62
C ALA A 139 8.06 0.78 9.48
N ALA A 140 7.26 1.71 9.99
CA ALA A 140 7.76 2.76 10.86
C ALA A 140 8.37 2.19 12.16
N PRO A 141 9.38 2.85 12.78
CA PRO A 141 10.06 2.33 13.97
C PRO A 141 9.10 1.97 15.12
N GLY A 142 8.08 2.80 15.37
CA GLY A 142 7.07 2.52 16.40
C GLY A 142 6.23 1.27 16.10
N VAL A 143 5.93 1.03 14.81
CA VAL A 143 5.19 -0.16 14.37
C VAL A 143 6.07 -1.41 14.50
N LEU A 144 7.37 -1.32 14.13
CA LEU A 144 8.29 -2.43 14.30
C LEU A 144 8.44 -2.81 15.78
N LYS A 145 8.59 -1.82 16.66
CA LYS A 145 8.64 -2.07 18.11
C LYS A 145 7.38 -2.75 18.63
N ALA A 146 6.20 -2.34 18.14
CA ALA A 146 4.94 -2.99 18.50
C ALA A 146 4.85 -4.43 17.96
N PHE A 147 5.33 -4.64 16.72
CA PHE A 147 5.37 -5.95 16.08
C PHE A 147 6.32 -6.93 16.81
N GLU A 148 7.50 -6.46 17.21
CA GLU A 148 8.48 -7.23 17.99
C GLU A 148 7.91 -7.76 19.32
N ALA A 149 6.93 -7.08 19.89
CA ALA A 149 6.23 -7.53 21.10
C ALA A 149 5.17 -8.63 20.83
N THR A 150 4.95 -9.00 19.57
CA THR A 150 3.99 -10.04 19.18
C THR A 150 4.69 -11.38 18.88
N PRO A 151 3.98 -12.51 18.99
CA PRO A 151 4.54 -13.80 18.57
C PRO A 151 4.82 -13.88 17.06
N TYR A 152 4.26 -12.98 16.26
CA TYR A 152 4.42 -12.95 14.82
C TYR A 152 5.83 -12.51 14.39
N ALA A 153 6.53 -11.72 15.18
CA ALA A 153 7.89 -11.28 14.88
C ALA A 153 8.86 -12.45 14.75
N GLU A 154 8.87 -13.35 15.71
CA GLU A 154 9.73 -14.56 15.66
C GLU A 154 9.28 -15.53 14.55
N ARG A 155 7.98 -15.62 14.28
CA ARG A 155 7.44 -16.40 13.17
C ARG A 155 7.95 -15.85 11.83
N LEU A 156 7.81 -14.55 11.58
CA LEU A 156 8.31 -13.92 10.37
C LEU A 156 9.82 -14.08 10.20
N LYS A 157 10.58 -13.87 11.27
CA LYS A 157 12.03 -14.04 11.27
C LYS A 157 12.46 -15.47 10.87
N LYS A 158 11.75 -16.49 11.32
CA LYS A 158 12.01 -17.90 10.94
C LYS A 158 11.86 -18.12 9.43
N THR A 159 10.98 -17.40 8.76
CA THR A 159 10.82 -17.47 7.30
C THR A 159 12.00 -16.85 6.53
N GLY A 160 12.92 -16.16 7.18
CA GLY A 160 14.03 -15.46 6.54
C GLY A 160 13.67 -14.06 6.01
N VAL A 161 12.46 -13.58 6.25
CA VAL A 161 12.06 -12.19 5.93
C VAL A 161 12.74 -11.24 6.92
N ILE A 162 13.27 -10.14 6.41
CA ILE A 162 13.95 -9.09 7.17
C ILE A 162 12.96 -7.92 7.36
N THR A 163 12.86 -7.41 8.57
CA THR A 163 12.13 -6.16 8.83
C THR A 163 13.08 -4.96 8.83
N SER A 164 12.62 -3.81 8.35
CA SER A 164 13.42 -2.59 8.27
C SER A 164 12.53 -1.35 8.38
N TYR A 165 13.09 -0.26 8.87
CA TYR A 165 12.43 1.06 8.86
C TYR A 165 12.91 1.96 7.71
N ILE A 166 13.87 1.48 6.92
CA ILE A 166 14.42 2.25 5.81
C ILE A 166 13.39 2.32 4.68
N CYS A 167 13.18 3.53 4.14
CA CYS A 167 12.28 3.72 3.01
C CYS A 167 12.69 2.84 1.82
N PRO A 168 11.78 2.10 1.18
CA PRO A 168 12.08 1.26 0.02
C PRO A 168 12.78 1.99 -1.12
N LEU A 169 12.53 3.29 -1.33
CA LEU A 169 13.24 4.09 -2.33
C LEU A 169 14.75 4.14 -2.10
N MET A 170 15.20 4.03 -0.86
CA MET A 170 16.63 3.97 -0.55
C MET A 170 17.25 2.67 -1.05
N TYR A 171 16.52 1.57 -1.03
CA TYR A 171 16.97 0.30 -1.61
C TYR A 171 17.00 0.38 -3.14
N MET A 172 15.97 1.00 -3.74
CA MET A 172 15.85 1.10 -5.20
C MET A 172 16.87 2.06 -5.82
N ASN A 173 17.24 3.11 -5.10
CA ASN A 173 18.22 4.12 -5.56
C ASN A 173 19.65 3.79 -5.14
N ASN A 174 19.92 2.59 -4.68
CA ASN A 174 21.24 2.13 -4.28
C ASN A 174 21.98 1.51 -5.49
N PRO A 175 23.26 1.82 -5.73
CA PRO A 175 24.04 1.25 -6.84
C PRO A 175 24.06 -0.28 -6.90
N LEU A 176 23.91 -0.96 -5.75
CA LEU A 176 23.89 -2.42 -5.66
C LEU A 176 22.56 -3.03 -6.11
N SER A 177 21.44 -2.34 -5.88
CA SER A 177 20.09 -2.86 -6.13
C SER A 177 19.39 -2.27 -7.34
N THR A 178 19.84 -1.11 -7.85
CA THR A 178 19.21 -0.39 -8.98
C THR A 178 19.00 -1.25 -10.24
N LYS A 179 19.85 -2.24 -10.44
CA LYS A 179 19.79 -3.15 -11.60
C LYS A 179 19.21 -4.53 -11.26
N MET A 180 18.77 -4.74 -10.02
CA MET A 180 18.19 -6.03 -9.63
C MET A 180 16.74 -6.14 -10.12
N PRO A 181 16.34 -7.27 -10.70
CA PRO A 181 14.92 -7.58 -10.87
C PRO A 181 14.25 -7.69 -9.50
N VAL A 182 13.21 -6.92 -9.29
CA VAL A 182 12.51 -6.79 -7.99
C VAL A 182 11.07 -7.29 -8.11
N ILE A 183 10.59 -7.97 -7.08
CA ILE A 183 9.15 -8.20 -6.85
C ILE A 183 8.68 -7.29 -5.73
N THR A 184 7.57 -6.62 -5.94
CA THR A 184 6.91 -5.81 -4.91
C THR A 184 5.41 -5.76 -5.14
N SER A 185 4.64 -5.60 -4.06
CA SER A 185 3.24 -5.18 -4.09
C SER A 185 3.08 -3.72 -3.65
N SER A 186 4.19 -3.01 -3.50
CA SER A 186 4.21 -1.59 -3.10
C SER A 186 3.84 -0.67 -4.28
N ASN A 187 3.25 0.46 -3.95
CA ASN A 187 2.92 1.51 -4.92
C ASN A 187 4.16 2.16 -5.51
#